data_4e9a7484b4538358416b98dc5d65f37c
#
_entry.id   4e9a7484b4538358416b98dc5d65f37c
#
_cell.length_a   1.000
_cell.length_b   1.000
_cell.length_c   1.000
_cell.angle_alpha   90.00
_cell.angle_beta   90.00
_cell.angle_gamma   90.00
#
_symmetry.space_group_name_H-M   'P 1'
#
loop_
_entity.id
_entity.type
_entity.pdbx_description
1 polymer ?
#
loop_
_entity_poly.entity_id
_entity_poly.type
_entity_poly.pdbx_seq_one_letter_code
_entity_poly.pdbx_strand_id
1 'polypeptide(L)'
;TRIGAMKGGRTAYMRPETAQGMFMLFPALYRHFRNRLPFGAVQTGKGYRNEISPRQGMIRLREFNMAELEYFIDPDVELNHDFSKWDSVPFSLVPDPEIREPLEMSPGEASSENIIRHPTVAWFMARTWDFLVSVGIDPSKIRFRQHEGTEMAHYASDCWDAEIHGSYGWIECVGIAHRGCYDLSAHESATGDHNLRAWRPFDEPKIVDKTVLSGKGSIIGPSFRDLAGAVNEALDALNQIPTEFPFELSLDNGNQVIIEAEMVEQKRIQATEHGEWFVPHVVEPAFGIDRILWHVLDHAYDETEKAGEAYTVLRLDPSIAAIDVAILPLMEKDGLEEMANDIHRSICSTPNLASYYDGSGSIGRRYARADEVGVPWAVTVDHESMQDGTVTIRRRDDGVQVRIQVDDLVQTLSTGTISSLF
;
A
#
# COMPACT_ATOMS: atom_id res chain seq x y z
N THR A 1 -17.60 20.08 -6.16
CA THR A 1 -18.61 20.08 -5.07
C THR A 1 -18.28 21.18 -4.06
N ARG A 2 -19.31 21.80 -3.50
CA ARG A 2 -19.15 22.72 -2.35
C ARG A 2 -19.52 22.00 -1.07
N ILE A 3 -18.70 22.12 -0.06
CA ILE A 3 -18.92 21.56 1.29
C ILE A 3 -19.11 22.70 2.28
N GLY A 4 -20.14 22.62 3.11
CA GLY A 4 -20.49 23.62 4.13
C GLY A 4 -21.78 24.34 3.84
N ALA A 5 -22.10 25.38 4.63
CA ALA A 5 -23.34 26.16 4.50
C ALA A 5 -23.45 26.85 3.13
N MET A 6 -24.68 27.06 2.64
CA MET A 6 -24.94 27.62 1.29
C MET A 6 -24.23 28.97 1.02
N LYS A 7 -23.95 29.76 2.03
CA LYS A 7 -23.15 30.99 1.93
C LYS A 7 -21.80 30.73 2.61
N GLY A 8 -20.73 30.60 1.80
CA GLY A 8 -19.36 30.45 2.32
C GLY A 8 -18.78 29.03 2.26
N GLY A 9 -19.46 28.06 1.62
CA GLY A 9 -18.92 26.72 1.46
C GLY A 9 -17.63 26.68 0.64
N ARG A 10 -16.66 25.85 1.08
CA ARG A 10 -15.40 25.63 0.38
C ARG A 10 -15.61 24.70 -0.83
N THR A 11 -14.87 24.92 -1.91
CA THR A 11 -14.81 23.99 -3.02
C THR A 11 -14.00 22.77 -2.59
N ALA A 12 -14.57 21.57 -2.82
CA ALA A 12 -13.88 20.33 -2.57
C ALA A 12 -13.83 19.50 -3.86
N TYR A 13 -12.76 18.75 -4.00
CA TYR A 13 -12.52 17.85 -5.12
C TYR A 13 -12.51 16.42 -4.62
N MET A 14 -12.90 15.49 -5.48
CA MET A 14 -12.73 14.06 -5.23
C MET A 14 -11.25 13.73 -5.44
N ARG A 15 -10.64 13.03 -4.52
CA ARG A 15 -9.20 12.71 -4.59
C ARG A 15 -8.92 11.66 -5.66
N PRO A 16 -7.89 11.84 -6.52
CA PRO A 16 -7.50 10.84 -7.51
C PRO A 16 -6.62 9.72 -6.94
N GLU A 17 -6.08 9.94 -5.72
CA GLU A 17 -5.12 9.07 -5.00
C GLU A 17 -5.24 9.29 -3.49
N THR A 18 -4.62 8.45 -2.69
CA THR A 18 -4.61 8.56 -1.22
C THR A 18 -3.30 9.15 -0.66
N ALA A 19 -2.25 9.19 -1.48
CA ALA A 19 -0.88 9.60 -1.14
C ALA A 19 -0.78 10.98 -0.45
N GLN A 20 -1.47 12.00 -0.98
CA GLN A 20 -1.36 13.37 -0.50
C GLN A 20 -1.73 13.53 0.99
N GLY A 21 -2.67 12.71 1.47
CA GLY A 21 -3.02 12.68 2.89
C GLY A 21 -1.87 12.22 3.78
N MET A 22 -1.08 11.26 3.31
CA MET A 22 0.08 10.72 4.04
C MET A 22 1.24 11.70 4.04
N PHE A 23 1.47 12.42 2.94
CA PHE A 23 2.49 13.49 2.88
C PHE A 23 2.22 14.61 3.88
N MET A 24 0.97 15.07 3.95
CA MET A 24 0.57 16.08 4.94
C MET A 24 0.72 15.60 6.39
N LEU A 25 0.60 14.29 6.62
CA LEU A 25 0.74 13.68 7.95
C LEU A 25 2.20 13.29 8.27
N PHE A 26 3.15 13.52 7.36
CA PHE A 26 4.55 13.15 7.56
C PHE A 26 5.11 13.58 8.93
N PRO A 27 4.90 14.80 9.46
CA PRO A 27 5.46 15.18 10.75
C PRO A 27 4.91 14.35 11.91
N ALA A 28 3.65 13.92 11.84
CA ALA A 28 3.04 13.07 12.85
C ALA A 28 3.55 11.62 12.75
N LEU A 29 3.67 11.10 11.52
CA LEU A 29 4.21 9.78 11.23
C LEU A 29 5.68 9.69 11.65
N TYR A 30 6.51 10.68 11.28
CA TYR A 30 7.92 10.73 11.63
C TYR A 30 8.12 10.70 13.15
N ARG A 31 7.34 11.49 13.92
CA ARG A 31 7.35 11.42 15.40
C ARG A 31 6.91 10.05 15.92
N HIS A 32 5.89 9.43 15.30
CA HIS A 32 5.43 8.08 15.68
C HIS A 32 6.55 7.05 15.54
N PHE A 33 7.34 7.13 14.46
CA PHE A 33 8.53 6.31 14.22
C PHE A 33 9.79 6.83 14.94
N ARG A 34 9.62 7.70 15.97
CA ARG A 34 10.70 8.22 16.81
C ARG A 34 11.76 8.96 16.01
N ASN A 35 11.35 9.71 15.00
CA ASN A 35 12.20 10.49 14.10
C ASN A 35 13.29 9.63 13.42
N ARG A 36 12.92 8.44 12.96
CA ARG A 36 13.81 7.53 12.24
C ARG A 36 13.25 7.19 10.87
N LEU A 37 14.16 7.07 9.90
CA LEU A 37 13.93 6.52 8.57
C LEU A 37 14.69 5.18 8.45
N PRO A 38 14.28 4.24 7.58
CA PRO A 38 13.05 4.32 6.77
C PRO A 38 11.80 3.93 7.56
N PHE A 39 10.65 4.38 7.09
CA PHE A 39 9.35 3.86 7.55
C PHE A 39 8.33 3.95 6.43
N GLY A 40 7.27 3.13 6.51
CA GLY A 40 6.15 3.14 5.57
C GLY A 40 4.83 3.45 6.25
N ALA A 41 3.93 4.10 5.50
CA ALA A 41 2.53 4.29 5.88
C ALA A 41 1.65 3.78 4.75
N VAL A 42 0.62 2.99 5.11
CA VAL A 42 -0.36 2.46 4.14
C VAL A 42 -1.69 3.14 4.36
N GLN A 43 -2.32 3.56 3.29
CA GLN A 43 -3.69 4.02 3.29
C GLN A 43 -4.51 3.26 2.25
N THR A 44 -5.63 2.68 2.69
CA THR A 44 -6.65 2.14 1.80
C THR A 44 -7.78 3.15 1.66
N GLY A 45 -8.42 3.17 0.50
CA GLY A 45 -9.55 4.06 0.29
C GLY A 45 -9.99 4.13 -1.16
N LYS A 46 -10.89 5.08 -1.43
CA LYS A 46 -11.39 5.32 -2.79
C LYS A 46 -10.60 6.41 -3.48
N GLY A 47 -10.22 6.12 -4.73
CA GLY A 47 -9.75 7.08 -5.72
C GLY A 47 -10.85 7.40 -6.73
N TYR A 48 -10.75 8.58 -7.35
CA TYR A 48 -11.73 9.07 -8.32
C TYR A 48 -11.01 9.67 -9.52
N ARG A 49 -11.22 9.07 -10.69
CA ARG A 49 -10.66 9.58 -11.95
C ARG A 49 -11.78 9.74 -12.99
N ASN A 50 -11.78 10.83 -13.72
CA ASN A 50 -12.81 11.10 -14.71
C ASN A 50 -12.54 10.34 -16.02
N GLU A 51 -12.71 9.02 -15.97
CA GLU A 51 -12.59 8.16 -17.15
C GLU A 51 -13.59 8.54 -18.24
N ILE A 52 -13.11 8.72 -19.47
CA ILE A 52 -13.95 9.12 -20.62
C ILE A 52 -14.89 8.00 -21.01
N SER A 53 -14.45 6.74 -20.95
CA SER A 53 -15.24 5.56 -21.31
C SER A 53 -15.04 4.44 -20.30
N PRO A 54 -15.72 4.50 -19.13
CA PRO A 54 -15.65 3.43 -18.14
C PRO A 54 -16.39 2.18 -18.70
N ARG A 55 -15.63 1.26 -19.26
CA ARG A 55 -16.10 -0.02 -19.80
C ARG A 55 -15.18 -1.11 -19.30
N GLN A 56 -15.48 -2.38 -19.48
CA GLN A 56 -14.69 -3.52 -19.04
C GLN A 56 -14.83 -3.83 -17.52
N GLY A 57 -16.05 -3.72 -16.98
CA GLY A 57 -16.33 -4.10 -15.59
C GLY A 57 -15.47 -3.35 -14.57
N MET A 58 -14.80 -4.08 -13.70
CA MET A 58 -13.99 -3.53 -12.60
C MET A 58 -12.63 -2.97 -13.05
N ILE A 59 -12.20 -3.18 -14.30
CA ILE A 59 -10.88 -2.76 -14.79
C ILE A 59 -10.78 -1.25 -14.96
N ARG A 60 -11.87 -0.60 -15.41
CA ARG A 60 -11.89 0.84 -15.68
C ARG A 60 -13.11 1.51 -15.06
N LEU A 61 -12.95 1.99 -13.84
CA LEU A 61 -13.97 2.64 -13.03
C LEU A 61 -13.64 4.13 -12.84
N ARG A 62 -14.68 4.95 -12.60
CA ARG A 62 -14.51 6.36 -12.18
C ARG A 62 -14.34 6.50 -10.67
N GLU A 63 -14.83 5.56 -9.92
CA GLU A 63 -14.65 5.38 -8.48
C GLU A 63 -14.10 3.98 -8.29
N PHE A 64 -12.93 3.85 -7.67
CA PHE A 64 -12.22 2.59 -7.50
C PHE A 64 -11.58 2.50 -6.12
N ASN A 65 -11.42 1.28 -5.64
CA ASN A 65 -10.71 0.99 -4.41
C ASN A 65 -9.22 0.87 -4.70
N MET A 66 -8.41 1.48 -3.83
CA MET A 66 -6.96 1.46 -3.93
C MET A 66 -6.31 1.35 -2.55
N ALA A 67 -5.07 0.91 -2.55
CA ALA A 67 -4.19 0.97 -1.39
C ALA A 67 -2.85 1.53 -1.85
N GLU A 68 -2.35 2.54 -1.17
CA GLU A 68 -1.03 3.12 -1.42
C GLU A 68 -0.17 3.02 -0.17
N LEU A 69 1.09 2.71 -0.38
CA LEU A 69 2.11 2.72 0.66
C LEU A 69 3.13 3.79 0.29
N GLU A 70 3.32 4.75 1.21
CA GLU A 70 4.39 5.75 1.10
C GLU A 70 5.55 5.31 1.98
N TYR A 71 6.64 4.91 1.36
CA TYR A 71 7.86 4.48 2.05
C TYR A 71 8.89 5.59 2.01
N PHE A 72 9.08 6.24 3.16
CA PHE A 72 9.98 7.38 3.33
C PHE A 72 11.38 6.89 3.62
N ILE A 73 12.35 7.37 2.83
CA ILE A 73 13.76 6.97 2.91
C ILE A 73 14.69 8.17 2.96
N ASP A 74 15.86 7.96 3.52
CA ASP A 74 17.00 8.88 3.37
C ASP A 74 17.72 8.55 2.05
N PRO A 75 17.79 9.49 1.08
CA PRO A 75 18.41 9.22 -0.22
C PRO A 75 19.92 8.95 -0.17
N ASP A 76 20.60 9.39 0.89
CA ASP A 76 22.06 9.22 1.04
C ASP A 76 22.41 7.98 1.88
N VAL A 77 21.40 7.24 2.38
CA VAL A 77 21.60 5.98 3.11
C VAL A 77 21.21 4.81 2.23
N GLU A 78 22.18 3.98 1.90
CA GLU A 78 21.94 2.75 1.17
C GLU A 78 21.19 1.76 2.06
N LEU A 79 20.00 1.36 1.60
CA LEU A 79 19.20 0.35 2.26
C LEU A 79 19.60 -1.04 1.75
N ASN A 80 20.08 -1.88 2.65
CA ASN A 80 20.43 -3.25 2.32
C ASN A 80 19.15 -4.11 2.29
N HIS A 81 18.65 -4.39 1.09
CA HIS A 81 17.50 -5.26 0.86
C HIS A 81 17.96 -6.70 0.63
N ASP A 82 17.37 -7.65 1.36
CA ASP A 82 17.63 -9.07 1.17
C ASP A 82 16.75 -9.62 0.04
N PHE A 83 17.37 -10.01 -1.07
CA PHE A 83 16.72 -10.62 -2.23
C PHE A 83 16.80 -12.14 -2.26
N SER A 84 17.46 -12.78 -1.29
CA SER A 84 17.75 -14.23 -1.30
C SER A 84 16.53 -15.12 -1.50
N LYS A 85 15.37 -14.67 -1.02
CA LYS A 85 14.10 -15.38 -1.24
C LYS A 85 13.74 -15.54 -2.73
N TRP A 86 14.17 -14.63 -3.58
CA TRP A 86 13.80 -14.56 -5.00
C TRP A 86 14.96 -14.85 -5.95
N ASP A 87 16.13 -15.30 -5.46
CA ASP A 87 17.30 -15.59 -6.30
C ASP A 87 17.01 -16.60 -7.44
N SER A 88 16.08 -17.53 -7.20
CA SER A 88 15.67 -18.52 -8.19
C SER A 88 14.33 -18.21 -8.87
N VAL A 89 13.77 -17.03 -8.65
CA VAL A 89 12.48 -16.62 -9.20
C VAL A 89 12.69 -15.62 -10.32
N PRO A 90 12.57 -16.04 -11.60
CA PRO A 90 12.68 -15.09 -12.71
C PRO A 90 11.43 -14.22 -12.78
N PHE A 91 11.63 -12.92 -12.82
CA PHE A 91 10.58 -11.95 -13.12
C PHE A 91 10.59 -11.64 -14.60
N SER A 92 9.41 -11.58 -15.20
CA SER A 92 9.24 -11.12 -16.57
C SER A 92 9.28 -9.60 -16.60
N LEU A 93 10.39 -9.01 -17.05
CA LEU A 93 10.67 -7.58 -17.07
C LEU A 93 10.60 -7.01 -18.47
N VAL A 94 9.89 -5.91 -18.65
CA VAL A 94 9.85 -5.12 -19.90
C VAL A 94 10.44 -3.73 -19.59
N PRO A 95 11.78 -3.59 -19.61
CA PRO A 95 12.46 -2.39 -19.09
C PRO A 95 12.41 -1.19 -20.05
N ASP A 96 12.11 -1.44 -21.32
CA ASP A 96 12.02 -0.38 -22.32
C ASP A 96 10.95 -0.80 -23.35
N PRO A 97 10.04 0.09 -23.73
CA PRO A 97 9.03 -0.18 -24.75
C PRO A 97 9.62 -0.46 -26.15
N GLU A 98 10.86 -0.06 -26.42
CA GLU A 98 11.57 -0.45 -27.64
C GLU A 98 12.04 -1.92 -27.59
N ILE A 99 12.26 -2.47 -26.39
CA ILE A 99 12.56 -3.88 -26.14
C ILE A 99 11.24 -4.64 -26.02
N ARG A 100 10.78 -5.23 -27.10
CA ARG A 100 9.46 -5.88 -27.17
C ARG A 100 9.38 -7.24 -26.46
N GLU A 101 10.52 -7.86 -26.20
CA GLU A 101 10.58 -9.17 -25.55
C GLU A 101 10.94 -8.99 -24.07
N PRO A 102 10.18 -9.61 -23.15
CA PRO A 102 10.52 -9.57 -21.72
C PRO A 102 11.89 -10.19 -21.44
N LEU A 103 12.60 -9.59 -20.48
CA LEU A 103 13.79 -10.19 -19.90
C LEU A 103 13.37 -11.02 -18.69
N GLU A 104 13.94 -12.24 -18.59
CA GLU A 104 13.69 -13.11 -17.45
C GLU A 104 14.92 -13.05 -16.51
N MET A 105 14.77 -12.41 -15.35
CA MET A 105 15.84 -12.33 -14.36
C MET A 105 15.30 -12.10 -12.95
N SER A 106 16.09 -12.45 -11.92
CA SER A 106 15.69 -12.20 -10.54
C SER A 106 15.71 -10.71 -10.22
N PRO A 107 14.90 -10.23 -9.25
CA PRO A 107 14.89 -8.82 -8.87
C PRO A 107 16.23 -8.32 -8.33
N GLY A 108 17.01 -9.20 -7.67
CA GLY A 108 18.36 -8.89 -7.19
C GLY A 108 19.35 -8.67 -8.34
N GLU A 109 19.33 -9.53 -9.35
CA GLU A 109 20.13 -9.37 -10.59
C GLU A 109 19.72 -8.09 -11.33
N ALA A 110 18.43 -7.86 -11.54
CA ALA A 110 17.93 -6.69 -12.24
C ALA A 110 18.32 -5.38 -11.54
N SER A 111 18.38 -5.38 -10.21
CA SER A 111 18.88 -4.24 -9.43
C SER A 111 20.39 -4.08 -9.57
N SER A 112 21.17 -5.17 -9.48
CA SER A 112 22.64 -5.12 -9.56
C SER A 112 23.13 -4.72 -10.96
N GLU A 113 22.41 -5.10 -12.02
CA GLU A 113 22.67 -4.73 -13.42
C GLU A 113 22.09 -3.36 -13.80
N ASN A 114 21.47 -2.65 -12.83
CA ASN A 114 20.85 -1.34 -13.03
C ASN A 114 19.74 -1.32 -14.10
N ILE A 115 19.10 -2.46 -14.33
CA ILE A 115 17.86 -2.55 -15.11
C ILE A 115 16.73 -1.86 -14.31
N ILE A 116 16.62 -2.22 -13.02
CA ILE A 116 15.80 -1.47 -12.05
C ILE A 116 16.75 -0.53 -11.32
N ARG A 117 16.59 0.78 -11.55
CA ARG A 117 17.55 1.81 -11.12
C ARG A 117 17.63 1.99 -9.62
N HIS A 118 16.51 1.73 -8.90
CA HIS A 118 16.46 1.95 -7.47
C HIS A 118 16.23 0.63 -6.72
N PRO A 119 17.18 0.20 -5.82
CA PRO A 119 17.07 -1.09 -5.12
C PRO A 119 15.78 -1.26 -4.30
N THR A 120 15.26 -0.17 -3.73
CA THR A 120 13.98 -0.21 -2.98
C THR A 120 12.79 -0.44 -3.92
N VAL A 121 12.83 0.05 -5.17
CA VAL A 121 11.81 -0.26 -6.19
C VAL A 121 11.85 -1.75 -6.52
N ALA A 122 13.04 -2.30 -6.79
CA ALA A 122 13.21 -3.74 -7.04
C ALA A 122 12.67 -4.60 -5.87
N TRP A 123 12.92 -4.17 -4.65
CA TRP A 123 12.43 -4.86 -3.45
C TRP A 123 10.90 -4.82 -3.35
N PHE A 124 10.27 -3.67 -3.62
CA PHE A 124 8.82 -3.58 -3.64
C PHE A 124 8.20 -4.34 -4.82
N MET A 125 8.88 -4.44 -5.97
CA MET A 125 8.44 -5.31 -7.07
C MET A 125 8.41 -6.78 -6.61
N ALA A 126 9.44 -7.24 -5.90
CA ALA A 126 9.50 -8.58 -5.35
C ALA A 126 8.39 -8.84 -4.29
N ARG A 127 8.14 -7.87 -3.42
CA ARG A 127 7.02 -7.94 -2.43
C ARG A 127 5.65 -7.91 -3.09
N THR A 128 5.50 -7.14 -4.16
CA THR A 128 4.27 -7.09 -4.95
C THR A 128 4.00 -8.42 -5.63
N TRP A 129 5.04 -9.04 -6.21
CA TRP A 129 4.93 -10.37 -6.80
C TRP A 129 4.48 -11.41 -5.77
N ASP A 130 5.11 -11.45 -4.59
CA ASP A 130 4.69 -12.32 -3.48
C ASP A 130 3.22 -12.14 -3.13
N PHE A 131 2.78 -10.89 -2.99
CA PHE A 131 1.39 -10.57 -2.67
C PHE A 131 0.43 -11.07 -3.75
N LEU A 132 0.70 -10.78 -5.03
CA LEU A 132 -0.15 -11.20 -6.14
C LEU A 132 -0.26 -12.73 -6.22
N VAL A 133 0.85 -13.43 -6.07
CA VAL A 133 0.86 -14.91 -6.04
C VAL A 133 0.09 -15.44 -4.82
N SER A 134 0.23 -14.82 -3.65
CA SER A 134 -0.45 -15.24 -2.43
C SER A 134 -1.97 -15.09 -2.50
N VAL A 135 -2.48 -14.21 -3.36
CA VAL A 135 -3.92 -14.06 -3.61
C VAL A 135 -4.42 -14.84 -4.83
N GLY A 136 -3.61 -15.80 -5.33
CA GLY A 136 -4.00 -16.75 -6.36
C GLY A 136 -3.77 -16.30 -7.81
N ILE A 137 -3.00 -15.24 -8.04
CA ILE A 137 -2.58 -14.88 -9.40
C ILE A 137 -1.51 -15.87 -9.88
N ASP A 138 -1.68 -16.41 -11.09
CA ASP A 138 -0.70 -17.28 -11.72
C ASP A 138 0.62 -16.52 -11.95
N PRO A 139 1.75 -16.98 -11.39
CA PRO A 139 3.06 -16.34 -11.56
C PRO A 139 3.46 -16.10 -13.03
N SER A 140 3.08 -17.01 -13.93
CA SER A 140 3.35 -16.90 -15.37
C SER A 140 2.54 -15.82 -16.09
N LYS A 141 1.57 -15.24 -15.39
CA LYS A 141 0.67 -14.18 -15.85
C LYS A 141 1.00 -12.82 -15.23
N ILE A 142 2.14 -12.68 -14.57
CA ILE A 142 2.63 -11.42 -13.98
C ILE A 142 3.85 -10.98 -14.80
N ARG A 143 3.88 -9.70 -15.20
CA ARG A 143 5.09 -9.05 -15.72
C ARG A 143 5.24 -7.66 -15.14
N PHE A 144 6.44 -7.13 -15.20
CA PHE A 144 6.72 -5.76 -14.79
C PHE A 144 7.14 -4.95 -16.03
N ARG A 145 6.42 -3.88 -16.32
CA ARG A 145 6.70 -2.97 -17.44
C ARG A 145 7.19 -1.63 -16.89
N GLN A 146 8.34 -1.18 -17.36
CA GLN A 146 8.85 0.15 -17.02
C GLN A 146 8.08 1.23 -17.82
N HIS A 147 7.81 2.35 -17.19
CA HIS A 147 7.23 3.50 -17.87
C HIS A 147 8.23 4.12 -18.85
N GLU A 148 7.74 4.50 -20.03
CA GLU A 148 8.50 5.33 -20.98
C GLU A 148 8.79 6.71 -20.37
N GLY A 149 9.87 7.36 -20.84
CA GLY A 149 10.21 8.71 -20.39
C GLY A 149 9.09 9.74 -20.61
N THR A 150 8.20 9.50 -21.59
CA THR A 150 7.02 10.32 -21.89
C THR A 150 5.79 9.97 -21.03
N GLU A 151 5.73 8.76 -20.48
CA GLU A 151 4.67 8.28 -19.59
C GLU A 151 4.99 8.57 -18.12
N MET A 152 6.29 8.60 -17.78
CA MET A 152 6.71 8.88 -16.42
C MET A 152 6.16 10.23 -15.94
N ALA A 153 5.53 10.21 -14.77
CA ALA A 153 5.22 11.44 -14.08
C ALA A 153 6.52 12.26 -13.87
N HIS A 154 6.46 13.55 -14.09
CA HIS A 154 7.63 14.45 -14.03
C HIS A 154 8.41 14.45 -12.71
N TYR A 155 7.87 13.81 -11.69
CA TYR A 155 8.47 13.64 -10.36
C TYR A 155 9.10 12.26 -10.15
N ALA A 156 8.83 11.27 -10.99
CA ALA A 156 9.37 9.93 -10.83
C ALA A 156 10.72 9.76 -11.52
N SER A 157 11.67 9.13 -10.86
CA SER A 157 12.99 8.79 -11.42
C SER A 157 13.08 7.36 -11.91
N ASP A 158 12.21 6.46 -11.40
CA ASP A 158 12.03 5.07 -11.80
C ASP A 158 10.61 4.65 -11.49
N CYS A 159 9.91 4.07 -12.46
CA CYS A 159 8.51 3.67 -12.32
C CYS A 159 8.24 2.40 -13.10
N TRP A 160 7.64 1.42 -12.44
CA TRP A 160 7.31 0.11 -12.98
C TRP A 160 5.86 -0.24 -12.66
N ASP A 161 5.15 -0.81 -13.64
CA ASP A 161 3.84 -1.38 -13.47
C ASP A 161 3.92 -2.90 -13.34
N ALA A 162 3.34 -3.46 -12.28
CA ALA A 162 2.99 -4.86 -12.27
C ALA A 162 1.69 -5.04 -13.07
N GLU A 163 1.82 -5.66 -14.22
CA GLU A 163 0.71 -6.00 -15.11
C GLU A 163 0.34 -7.48 -14.95
N ILE A 164 -0.97 -7.75 -14.98
CA ILE A 164 -1.51 -9.11 -14.91
C ILE A 164 -2.22 -9.42 -16.23
N HIS A 165 -1.93 -10.59 -16.79
CA HIS A 165 -2.58 -11.06 -18.02
C HIS A 165 -3.85 -11.82 -17.68
N GLY A 166 -4.99 -11.29 -18.06
CA GLY A 166 -6.30 -11.93 -17.94
C GLY A 166 -7.04 -11.97 -19.26
N SER A 167 -8.35 -12.19 -19.20
CA SER A 167 -9.25 -12.25 -20.37
C SER A 167 -9.26 -10.97 -21.22
N TYR A 168 -8.86 -9.83 -20.67
CA TYR A 168 -8.71 -8.55 -21.38
C TYR A 168 -7.27 -8.24 -21.80
N GLY A 169 -6.34 -9.20 -21.72
CA GLY A 169 -4.92 -9.02 -21.98
C GLY A 169 -4.16 -8.50 -20.77
N TRP A 170 -3.02 -7.84 -21.00
CA TRP A 170 -2.19 -7.26 -19.94
C TRP A 170 -2.81 -5.99 -19.39
N ILE A 171 -3.02 -5.95 -18.09
CA ILE A 171 -3.62 -4.82 -17.37
C ILE A 171 -2.72 -4.44 -16.20
N GLU A 172 -2.34 -3.17 -16.12
CA GLU A 172 -1.69 -2.55 -14.97
C GLU A 172 -2.56 -2.69 -13.72
N CYS A 173 -2.01 -3.31 -12.69
CA CYS A 173 -2.69 -3.54 -11.40
C CYS A 173 -2.00 -2.88 -10.22
N VAL A 174 -0.67 -2.73 -10.28
CA VAL A 174 0.13 -2.07 -9.24
C VAL A 174 1.19 -1.20 -9.90
N GLY A 175 1.23 0.09 -9.60
CA GLY A 175 2.33 0.97 -9.94
C GLY A 175 3.37 0.99 -8.82
N ILE A 176 4.67 0.92 -9.13
CA ILE A 176 5.75 1.01 -8.16
C ILE A 176 6.72 2.11 -8.62
N ALA A 177 6.76 3.23 -7.91
CA ALA A 177 7.50 4.41 -8.31
C ALA A 177 8.47 4.92 -7.24
N HIS A 178 9.65 5.37 -7.66
CA HIS A 178 10.49 6.24 -6.86
C HIS A 178 10.13 7.69 -7.18
N ARG A 179 9.36 8.33 -6.28
CA ARG A 179 8.82 9.70 -6.43
C ARG A 179 9.85 10.79 -6.08
N GLY A 180 11.00 10.42 -5.53
CA GLY A 180 11.96 11.38 -4.98
C GLY A 180 11.37 12.20 -3.83
N CYS A 181 11.78 13.46 -3.73
CA CYS A 181 11.29 14.39 -2.71
C CYS A 181 10.22 15.37 -3.24
N TYR A 182 9.70 15.14 -4.45
CA TYR A 182 8.88 16.13 -5.16
C TYR A 182 7.65 16.57 -4.37
N ASP A 183 6.84 15.62 -3.90
CA ASP A 183 5.57 15.93 -3.22
C ASP A 183 5.79 16.70 -1.91
N LEU A 184 6.72 16.25 -1.07
CA LEU A 184 7.04 16.92 0.19
C LEU A 184 7.58 18.34 -0.07
N SER A 185 8.46 18.50 -1.05
CA SER A 185 9.00 19.81 -1.45
C SER A 185 7.93 20.74 -2.01
N ALA A 186 6.98 20.20 -2.80
CA ALA A 186 5.86 20.97 -3.33
C ALA A 186 4.94 21.49 -2.22
N HIS A 187 4.65 20.63 -1.23
CA HIS A 187 3.87 21.03 -0.02
C HIS A 187 4.60 22.11 0.78
N GLU A 188 5.91 21.95 1.04
CA GLU A 188 6.71 22.98 1.71
C GLU A 188 6.67 24.33 0.96
N SER A 189 6.87 24.29 -0.36
CA SER A 189 6.84 25.51 -1.19
C SER A 189 5.47 26.20 -1.18
N ALA A 190 4.39 25.41 -1.17
CA ALA A 190 3.03 25.95 -1.18
C ALA A 190 2.60 26.54 0.16
N THR A 191 3.12 26.02 1.27
CA THR A 191 2.73 26.44 2.63
C THR A 191 3.72 27.42 3.26
N GLY A 192 4.96 27.44 2.80
CA GLY A 192 6.07 28.15 3.45
C GLY A 192 6.52 27.49 4.76
N ASP A 193 6.02 26.31 5.07
CA ASP A 193 6.32 25.57 6.30
C ASP A 193 7.33 24.44 6.01
N HIS A 194 8.44 24.42 6.73
CA HIS A 194 9.55 23.48 6.56
C HIS A 194 9.47 22.27 7.50
N ASN A 195 8.28 21.85 7.91
CA ASN A 195 8.10 20.75 8.85
C ASN A 195 8.04 19.36 8.20
N LEU A 196 8.16 19.29 6.87
CA LEU A 196 8.16 18.03 6.10
C LEU A 196 9.57 17.46 5.90
N ARG A 197 10.48 17.74 6.83
CA ARG A 197 11.88 17.32 6.78
C ARG A 197 12.21 16.31 7.86
N ALA A 198 13.21 15.48 7.56
CA ALA A 198 13.84 14.58 8.50
C ALA A 198 15.22 15.11 8.91
N TRP A 199 15.65 14.73 10.09
CA TRP A 199 16.97 15.08 10.61
C TRP A 199 17.97 13.94 10.38
N ARG A 200 19.11 14.27 9.77
CA ARG A 200 20.25 13.35 9.62
C ARG A 200 21.39 13.83 10.51
N PRO A 201 21.80 13.08 11.54
CA PRO A 201 22.99 13.40 12.30
C PRO A 201 24.25 13.13 11.45
N PHE A 202 25.26 13.96 11.60
CA PHE A 202 26.59 13.65 11.05
C PHE A 202 27.34 12.68 11.98
N ASP A 203 28.18 11.82 11.42
CA ASP A 203 29.05 10.94 12.20
C ASP A 203 30.00 11.73 13.11
N GLU A 204 30.56 12.83 12.57
CA GLU A 204 31.35 13.82 13.30
C GLU A 204 30.81 15.22 13.03
N PRO A 205 30.75 16.10 14.06
CA PRO A 205 30.31 17.48 13.87
C PRO A 205 31.16 18.20 12.82
N LYS A 206 30.50 18.92 11.92
CA LYS A 206 31.15 19.70 10.86
C LYS A 206 31.27 21.16 11.26
N ILE A 207 32.43 21.75 11.04
CA ILE A 207 32.62 23.19 11.18
C ILE A 207 32.31 23.81 9.81
N VAL A 208 31.28 24.65 9.76
CA VAL A 208 30.84 25.33 8.54
C VAL A 208 30.96 26.85 8.70
N ASP A 209 31.42 27.52 7.65
CA ASP A 209 31.40 28.98 7.62
C ASP A 209 30.00 29.45 7.24
N LYS A 210 29.30 30.09 8.17
CA LYS A 210 28.00 30.69 7.96
C LYS A 210 28.08 32.21 7.86
N THR A 211 27.36 32.77 6.94
CA THR A 211 27.09 34.22 6.95
C THR A 211 25.79 34.45 7.72
N VAL A 212 25.85 35.20 8.79
CA VAL A 212 24.69 35.59 9.61
C VAL A 212 24.46 37.08 9.51
N LEU A 213 23.21 37.48 9.72
CA LEU A 213 22.86 38.90 9.81
C LEU A 213 22.96 39.33 11.26
N SER A 214 23.89 40.20 11.61
CA SER A 214 24.13 40.65 12.97
C SER A 214 23.73 42.12 13.12
N GLY A 215 23.05 42.44 14.24
CA GLY A 215 22.66 43.80 14.54
C GLY A 215 23.87 44.69 14.88
N LYS A 216 23.91 45.89 14.29
CA LYS A 216 24.88 46.93 14.71
C LYS A 216 24.46 47.47 16.07
N GLY A 217 25.17 47.14 17.14
CA GLY A 217 24.84 47.52 18.53
C GLY A 217 24.66 49.01 18.74
N SER A 218 25.41 49.83 17.96
CA SER A 218 25.27 51.28 18.03
C SER A 218 23.94 51.84 17.50
N ILE A 219 23.20 51.02 16.72
CA ILE A 219 21.91 51.40 16.14
C ILE A 219 20.80 50.60 16.79
N ILE A 220 20.94 49.30 16.96
CA ILE A 220 19.94 48.40 17.54
C ILE A 220 19.63 48.79 19.00
N GLY A 221 20.65 49.05 19.81
CA GLY A 221 20.47 49.49 21.22
C GLY A 221 19.59 50.71 21.40
N PRO A 222 19.92 51.86 20.77
CA PRO A 222 19.11 53.08 20.86
C PRO A 222 17.71 52.91 20.24
N SER A 223 17.57 52.16 19.12
CA SER A 223 16.31 52.04 18.40
C SER A 223 15.30 51.15 19.12
N PHE A 224 15.74 50.02 19.70
CA PHE A 224 14.85 49.01 20.28
C PHE A 224 14.93 48.92 21.81
N ARG A 225 15.86 49.59 22.47
CA ARG A 225 15.99 49.66 23.95
C ARG A 225 15.88 48.31 24.63
N ASP A 226 14.82 48.09 25.42
CA ASP A 226 14.57 46.85 26.17
C ASP A 226 14.38 45.63 25.27
N LEU A 227 14.05 45.82 23.97
CA LEU A 227 13.89 44.74 22.98
C LEU A 227 15.18 44.44 22.23
N ALA A 228 16.26 45.21 22.42
CA ALA A 228 17.50 45.06 21.64
C ALA A 228 18.12 43.68 21.75
N GLY A 229 18.05 43.04 22.91
CA GLY A 229 18.48 41.66 23.12
C GLY A 229 17.70 40.67 22.27
N ALA A 230 16.37 40.72 22.36
CA ALA A 230 15.49 39.84 21.60
C ALA A 230 15.61 40.07 20.06
N VAL A 231 15.86 41.32 19.65
CA VAL A 231 16.11 41.61 18.21
C VAL A 231 17.40 40.97 17.73
N ASN A 232 18.49 41.04 18.51
CA ASN A 232 19.76 40.38 18.12
C ASN A 232 19.62 38.86 18.09
N GLU A 233 18.97 38.25 19.08
CA GLU A 233 18.69 36.82 19.10
C GLU A 233 17.86 36.38 17.88
N ALA A 234 16.83 37.13 17.53
CA ALA A 234 16.00 36.85 16.38
C ALA A 234 16.76 37.04 15.05
N LEU A 235 17.68 38.02 14.94
CA LEU A 235 18.54 38.21 13.77
C LEU A 235 19.52 37.05 13.61
N ASP A 236 20.16 36.60 14.71
CA ASP A 236 21.10 35.49 14.70
C ASP A 236 20.41 34.14 14.39
N ALA A 237 19.13 34.02 14.70
CA ALA A 237 18.31 32.84 14.44
C ALA A 237 17.74 32.78 13.01
N LEU A 238 17.93 33.80 12.18
CA LEU A 238 17.44 33.81 10.79
C LEU A 238 18.09 32.70 9.97
N ASN A 239 17.27 31.80 9.43
CA ASN A 239 17.71 30.72 8.56
C ASN A 239 18.15 31.22 7.17
N GLN A 240 17.63 32.34 6.73
CA GLN A 240 17.97 32.99 5.45
C GLN A 240 18.13 34.50 5.65
N ILE A 241 19.15 35.06 5.03
CA ILE A 241 19.36 36.50 5.05
C ILE A 241 18.37 37.14 4.08
N PRO A 242 17.52 38.08 4.55
CA PRO A 242 16.60 38.80 3.69
C PRO A 242 17.34 39.53 2.57
N THR A 243 16.77 39.46 1.37
CA THR A 243 17.34 40.14 0.15
C THR A 243 16.85 41.57 0.00
N GLU A 244 15.71 41.89 0.64
CA GLU A 244 15.09 43.21 0.56
C GLU A 244 14.99 43.87 1.96
N PHE A 245 15.19 45.14 2.03
CA PHE A 245 15.04 45.97 3.21
C PHE A 245 14.11 47.16 2.93
N PRO A 246 13.30 47.62 3.93
CA PRO A 246 13.17 47.06 5.28
C PRO A 246 12.41 45.77 5.28
N PHE A 247 12.62 44.92 6.32
CA PHE A 247 11.83 43.72 6.53
C PHE A 247 11.27 43.64 7.95
N GLU A 248 10.17 42.92 8.12
CA GLU A 248 9.56 42.63 9.42
C GLU A 248 10.24 41.46 10.10
N LEU A 249 10.72 41.61 11.33
CA LEU A 249 11.29 40.59 12.18
C LEU A 249 10.34 40.29 13.34
N SER A 250 9.90 39.03 13.44
CA SER A 250 9.08 38.56 14.56
C SER A 250 9.99 38.11 15.70
N LEU A 251 9.69 38.57 16.91
CA LEU A 251 10.41 38.22 18.14
C LEU A 251 9.65 37.12 18.89
N ASP A 252 10.36 36.30 19.68
CA ASP A 252 9.78 35.20 20.46
C ASP A 252 8.69 35.66 21.48
N ASN A 253 8.73 36.92 21.88
CA ASN A 253 7.73 37.53 22.76
C ASN A 253 6.45 37.98 22.02
N GLY A 254 6.32 37.70 20.72
CA GLY A 254 5.18 38.04 19.89
C GLY A 254 5.20 39.46 19.33
N ASN A 255 6.21 40.29 19.62
CA ASN A 255 6.38 41.59 19.02
C ASN A 255 6.94 41.46 17.60
N GLN A 256 6.57 42.41 16.73
CA GLN A 256 7.15 42.58 15.39
C GLN A 256 7.92 43.89 15.35
N VAL A 257 9.09 43.88 14.72
CA VAL A 257 9.94 45.04 14.54
C VAL A 257 10.37 45.18 13.09
N ILE A 258 10.60 46.42 12.64
CA ILE A 258 11.09 46.70 11.28
C ILE A 258 12.60 46.83 11.36
N ILE A 259 13.30 46.11 10.51
CA ILE A 259 14.76 46.14 10.40
C ILE A 259 15.14 46.81 9.09
N GLU A 260 15.88 47.93 9.21
CA GLU A 260 16.46 48.70 8.10
C GLU A 260 17.84 48.14 7.74
N ALA A 261 18.27 48.32 6.50
CA ALA A 261 19.57 47.86 6.01
C ALA A 261 20.78 48.43 6.82
N GLU A 262 20.63 49.63 7.32
CA GLU A 262 21.71 50.31 8.11
C GLU A 262 21.85 49.73 9.54
N MET A 263 20.79 49.05 10.05
CA MET A 263 20.75 48.47 11.40
C MET A 263 21.54 47.17 11.51
N VAL A 264 21.90 46.57 10.40
CA VAL A 264 22.48 45.21 10.37
C VAL A 264 23.76 45.20 9.53
N GLU A 265 24.58 44.18 9.73
CA GLU A 265 25.75 43.83 8.95
C GLU A 265 25.84 42.31 8.77
N GLN A 266 26.41 41.91 7.64
CA GLN A 266 26.68 40.46 7.42
C GLN A 266 28.01 40.09 8.07
N LYS A 267 28.01 39.06 8.91
CA LYS A 267 29.20 38.51 9.54
C LYS A 267 29.40 37.06 9.14
N ARG A 268 30.64 36.69 8.85
CA ARG A 268 31.02 35.28 8.73
C ARG A 268 31.37 34.76 10.10
N ILE A 269 30.72 33.67 10.48
CA ILE A 269 30.97 32.94 11.72
C ILE A 269 31.25 31.50 11.42
N GLN A 270 32.06 30.85 12.27
CA GLN A 270 32.20 29.40 12.25
C GLN A 270 31.14 28.82 13.19
N ALA A 271 30.27 27.98 12.64
CA ALA A 271 29.26 27.24 13.38
C ALA A 271 29.59 25.75 13.36
N THR A 272 29.35 25.07 14.47
CA THR A 272 29.47 23.61 14.53
C THR A 272 28.10 23.02 14.25
N GLU A 273 27.98 22.25 13.19
CA GLU A 273 26.76 21.52 12.84
C GLU A 273 26.88 20.06 13.21
N HIS A 274 25.85 19.52 13.86
CA HIS A 274 25.77 18.13 14.32
C HIS A 274 24.95 17.25 13.38
N GLY A 275 24.32 17.83 12.36
CA GLY A 275 23.48 17.17 11.38
C GLY A 275 22.82 18.18 10.45
N GLU A 276 21.94 17.68 9.60
CA GLU A 276 21.21 18.51 8.65
C GLU A 276 19.74 18.09 8.53
N TRP A 277 18.90 19.05 8.19
CA TRP A 277 17.52 18.82 7.78
C TRP A 277 17.44 18.60 6.28
N PHE A 278 16.85 17.48 5.86
CA PHE A 278 16.65 17.16 4.45
C PHE A 278 15.21 16.74 4.19
N VAL A 279 14.77 16.84 2.94
CA VAL A 279 13.46 16.33 2.52
C VAL A 279 13.62 14.87 2.15
N PRO A 280 12.91 13.93 2.82
CA PRO A 280 12.99 12.52 2.49
C PRO A 280 12.54 12.22 1.07
N HIS A 281 13.10 11.16 0.49
CA HIS A 281 12.56 10.57 -0.73
C HIS A 281 11.44 9.58 -0.39
N VAL A 282 10.58 9.35 -1.36
CA VAL A 282 9.42 8.46 -1.24
C VAL A 282 9.49 7.39 -2.33
N VAL A 283 9.28 6.13 -1.92
CA VAL A 283 9.00 5.02 -2.84
C VAL A 283 7.56 4.57 -2.59
N GLU A 284 6.76 4.54 -3.66
CA GLU A 284 5.33 4.28 -3.61
C GLU A 284 4.96 3.03 -4.40
N PRO A 285 4.51 1.95 -3.77
CA PRO A 285 3.66 0.94 -4.38
C PRO A 285 2.18 1.33 -4.25
N ALA A 286 1.48 1.42 -5.38
CA ALA A 286 0.08 1.81 -5.49
C ALA A 286 -0.75 0.66 -6.09
N PHE A 287 -1.64 0.07 -5.29
CA PHE A 287 -2.41 -1.13 -5.63
C PHE A 287 -3.82 -0.75 -6.10
N GLY A 288 -4.17 -1.11 -7.33
CA GLY A 288 -5.53 -1.04 -7.86
C GLY A 288 -6.35 -2.25 -7.40
N ILE A 289 -6.99 -2.17 -6.23
CA ILE A 289 -7.66 -3.31 -5.57
C ILE A 289 -8.73 -3.93 -6.47
N ASP A 290 -9.55 -3.13 -7.14
CA ASP A 290 -10.61 -3.64 -8.02
C ASP A 290 -10.06 -4.40 -9.22
N ARG A 291 -8.92 -3.95 -9.78
CA ARG A 291 -8.24 -4.64 -10.90
C ARG A 291 -7.64 -5.96 -10.45
N ILE A 292 -7.01 -5.99 -9.26
CA ILE A 292 -6.46 -7.22 -8.68
C ILE A 292 -7.60 -8.21 -8.41
N LEU A 293 -8.68 -7.76 -7.77
CA LEU A 293 -9.85 -8.61 -7.50
C LEU A 293 -10.44 -9.18 -8.79
N TRP A 294 -10.54 -8.38 -9.86
CA TRP A 294 -10.97 -8.87 -11.16
C TRP A 294 -10.10 -10.03 -11.65
N HIS A 295 -8.77 -9.88 -11.61
CA HIS A 295 -7.86 -10.92 -12.08
C HIS A 295 -7.85 -12.15 -11.19
N VAL A 296 -8.01 -11.99 -9.88
CA VAL A 296 -8.20 -13.13 -8.96
C VAL A 296 -9.42 -13.95 -9.38
N LEU A 297 -10.55 -13.29 -9.68
CA LEU A 297 -11.75 -13.97 -10.15
C LEU A 297 -11.58 -14.58 -11.56
N ASP A 298 -10.93 -13.84 -12.47
CA ASP A 298 -10.69 -14.28 -13.85
C ASP A 298 -9.76 -15.51 -13.90
N HIS A 299 -8.72 -15.56 -13.07
CA HIS A 299 -7.80 -16.70 -12.97
C HIS A 299 -8.43 -17.89 -12.24
N ALA A 300 -9.30 -17.63 -11.28
CA ALA A 300 -9.97 -18.68 -10.52
C ALA A 300 -11.15 -19.31 -11.27
N TYR A 301 -11.69 -18.64 -12.29
CA TYR A 301 -12.85 -19.12 -13.05
C TYR A 301 -12.47 -20.28 -13.95
N ASP A 302 -13.17 -21.41 -13.76
CA ASP A 302 -12.98 -22.62 -14.55
C ASP A 302 -14.36 -23.18 -14.98
N GLU A 303 -14.54 -23.36 -16.27
CA GLU A 303 -15.74 -23.92 -16.86
C GLU A 303 -15.43 -25.29 -17.47
N THR A 304 -16.01 -26.30 -16.89
CA THR A 304 -15.82 -27.70 -17.26
C THR A 304 -17.14 -28.35 -17.59
N GLU A 305 -17.13 -29.63 -17.95
CA GLU A 305 -18.33 -30.43 -18.18
C GLU A 305 -18.40 -31.57 -17.17
N LYS A 306 -19.54 -31.77 -16.52
CA LYS A 306 -19.79 -32.86 -15.60
C LYS A 306 -21.11 -33.52 -15.94
N ALA A 307 -21.07 -34.81 -16.25
CA ALA A 307 -22.25 -35.60 -16.65
C ALA A 307 -23.03 -35.02 -17.86
N GLY A 308 -22.36 -34.36 -18.79
CA GLY A 308 -22.95 -33.77 -20.00
C GLY A 308 -23.58 -32.38 -19.80
N GLU A 309 -23.40 -31.77 -18.61
CA GLU A 309 -23.86 -30.41 -18.28
C GLU A 309 -22.66 -29.52 -17.98
N ALA A 310 -22.76 -28.22 -18.34
CA ALA A 310 -21.77 -27.22 -17.96
C ALA A 310 -21.62 -27.15 -16.45
N TYR A 311 -20.38 -27.14 -15.98
CA TYR A 311 -20.04 -27.10 -14.56
C TYR A 311 -19.02 -26.04 -14.29
N THR A 312 -19.43 -24.99 -13.58
CA THR A 312 -18.59 -23.84 -13.22
C THR A 312 -17.97 -24.06 -11.86
N VAL A 313 -16.66 -23.79 -11.77
CA VAL A 313 -15.91 -23.80 -10.51
C VAL A 313 -15.14 -22.49 -10.39
N LEU A 314 -15.23 -21.85 -9.25
CA LEU A 314 -14.39 -20.70 -8.93
C LEU A 314 -13.26 -21.18 -8.00
N ARG A 315 -12.05 -21.39 -8.54
CA ARG A 315 -10.89 -21.98 -7.82
C ARG A 315 -10.12 -20.92 -7.04
N LEU A 316 -10.81 -20.20 -6.16
CA LEU A 316 -10.16 -19.26 -5.25
C LEU A 316 -9.20 -20.00 -4.32
N ASP A 317 -8.04 -19.37 -4.03
CA ASP A 317 -7.18 -19.86 -2.96
C ASP A 317 -7.97 -19.88 -1.64
N PRO A 318 -7.88 -20.95 -0.84
CA PRO A 318 -8.63 -21.05 0.43
C PRO A 318 -8.41 -19.87 1.37
N SER A 319 -7.22 -19.22 1.33
CA SER A 319 -6.88 -18.09 2.20
C SER A 319 -7.65 -16.81 1.88
N ILE A 320 -8.22 -16.70 0.67
CA ILE A 320 -8.98 -15.52 0.20
C ILE A 320 -10.43 -15.82 -0.10
N ALA A 321 -10.88 -17.06 0.06
CA ALA A 321 -12.28 -17.42 -0.11
C ALA A 321 -13.16 -16.67 0.89
N ALA A 322 -14.25 -16.08 0.40
CA ALA A 322 -15.17 -15.32 1.26
C ALA A 322 -15.93 -16.21 2.27
N ILE A 323 -16.04 -17.49 1.97
CA ILE A 323 -16.67 -18.53 2.79
C ILE A 323 -15.70 -19.70 2.85
N ASP A 324 -15.32 -20.10 4.07
CA ASP A 324 -14.36 -21.19 4.27
C ASP A 324 -14.99 -22.56 4.00
N VAL A 325 -16.26 -22.75 4.40
CA VAL A 325 -16.87 -24.06 4.33
C VAL A 325 -18.39 -24.02 4.13
N ALA A 326 -18.91 -24.90 3.29
CA ALA A 326 -20.34 -25.17 3.13
C ALA A 326 -20.76 -26.35 4.03
N ILE A 327 -21.86 -26.20 4.77
CA ILE A 327 -22.44 -27.25 5.62
C ILE A 327 -23.71 -27.78 4.97
N LEU A 328 -23.67 -29.07 4.60
CA LEU A 328 -24.63 -29.70 3.72
C LEU A 328 -25.21 -30.97 4.39
N PRO A 329 -26.39 -30.97 5.00
CA PRO A 329 -27.02 -32.23 5.45
C PRO A 329 -27.36 -33.06 4.22
N LEU A 330 -27.16 -34.39 4.28
CA LEU A 330 -27.53 -35.27 3.16
C LEU A 330 -29.03 -35.17 2.84
N MET A 331 -29.85 -34.99 3.86
CA MET A 331 -31.29 -34.69 3.79
C MET A 331 -31.74 -33.93 5.02
N GLU A 332 -32.87 -33.20 4.92
CA GLU A 332 -33.47 -32.47 6.05
C GLU A 332 -34.42 -33.34 6.89
N LYS A 333 -33.93 -34.49 7.33
CA LYS A 333 -34.67 -35.46 8.15
C LYS A 333 -33.72 -36.17 9.10
N ASP A 334 -34.29 -36.94 10.03
CA ASP A 334 -33.61 -37.89 10.90
C ASP A 334 -32.50 -37.25 11.77
N GLY A 335 -32.63 -35.96 12.13
CA GLY A 335 -31.66 -35.23 12.96
C GLY A 335 -30.46 -34.67 12.20
N LEU A 336 -30.32 -34.96 10.90
CA LEU A 336 -29.19 -34.48 10.08
C LEU A 336 -29.20 -32.95 9.92
N GLU A 337 -30.38 -32.34 9.80
CA GLU A 337 -30.55 -30.89 9.71
C GLU A 337 -30.12 -30.21 11.01
N GLU A 338 -30.54 -30.71 12.15
CA GLU A 338 -30.18 -30.16 13.46
C GLU A 338 -28.67 -30.21 13.68
N MET A 339 -28.03 -31.35 13.42
CA MET A 339 -26.59 -31.54 13.54
C MET A 339 -25.83 -30.58 12.58
N ALA A 340 -26.26 -30.45 11.33
CA ALA A 340 -25.64 -29.54 10.36
C ALA A 340 -25.76 -28.08 10.81
N ASN A 341 -26.91 -27.68 11.36
CA ASN A 341 -27.11 -26.34 11.91
C ASN A 341 -26.27 -26.08 13.16
N ASP A 342 -26.04 -27.09 14.00
CA ASP A 342 -25.16 -26.96 15.17
C ASP A 342 -23.70 -26.74 14.73
N ILE A 343 -23.23 -27.51 13.75
CA ILE A 343 -21.91 -27.36 13.15
C ILE A 343 -21.78 -25.95 12.54
N HIS A 344 -22.76 -25.52 11.74
CA HIS A 344 -22.77 -24.20 11.13
C HIS A 344 -22.67 -23.10 12.20
N ARG A 345 -23.47 -23.15 13.26
CA ARG A 345 -23.42 -22.19 14.36
C ARG A 345 -22.06 -22.18 15.07
N SER A 346 -21.48 -23.35 15.31
CA SER A 346 -20.17 -23.48 15.95
C SER A 346 -19.08 -22.79 15.13
N ILE A 347 -19.05 -23.01 13.81
CA ILE A 347 -18.09 -22.37 12.90
C ILE A 347 -18.30 -20.85 12.85
N CYS A 348 -19.53 -20.38 12.66
CA CYS A 348 -19.84 -18.95 12.63
C CYS A 348 -19.57 -18.23 13.96
N SER A 349 -19.50 -18.96 15.08
CA SER A 349 -19.13 -18.40 16.38
C SER A 349 -17.62 -18.34 16.59
N THR A 350 -16.84 -18.92 15.69
CA THR A 350 -15.38 -18.94 15.75
C THR A 350 -14.82 -17.74 14.98
N PRO A 351 -13.97 -16.89 15.59
CA PRO A 351 -13.39 -15.75 14.90
C PRO A 351 -12.66 -16.16 13.62
N ASN A 352 -12.82 -15.32 12.57
CA ASN A 352 -12.19 -15.48 11.26
C ASN A 352 -12.59 -16.76 10.50
N LEU A 353 -13.69 -17.42 10.85
CA LEU A 353 -14.28 -18.49 10.05
C LEU A 353 -15.67 -18.08 9.56
N ALA A 354 -15.94 -18.38 8.29
CA ALA A 354 -17.23 -18.18 7.64
C ALA A 354 -17.76 -19.49 7.08
N SER A 355 -19.02 -19.78 7.37
CA SER A 355 -19.71 -20.92 6.74
C SER A 355 -21.09 -20.52 6.27
N TYR A 356 -21.63 -21.28 5.31
CA TYR A 356 -23.04 -21.20 4.98
C TYR A 356 -23.68 -22.60 5.02
N TYR A 357 -24.97 -22.62 5.31
CA TYR A 357 -25.78 -23.84 5.32
C TYR A 357 -26.61 -23.91 4.04
N ASP A 358 -26.67 -25.10 3.41
CA ASP A 358 -27.56 -25.35 2.27
C ASP A 358 -28.19 -26.76 2.39
N GLY A 359 -29.49 -26.80 2.59
CA GLY A 359 -30.32 -28.00 2.64
C GLY A 359 -31.11 -28.26 1.36
N SER A 360 -31.12 -27.34 0.39
CA SER A 360 -32.06 -27.37 -0.74
C SER A 360 -31.62 -28.24 -1.92
N GLY A 361 -32.51 -29.10 -2.42
CA GLY A 361 -32.26 -29.95 -3.59
C GLY A 361 -31.35 -31.15 -3.32
N SER A 362 -30.76 -31.74 -4.35
CA SER A 362 -29.85 -32.89 -4.20
C SER A 362 -28.46 -32.45 -3.73
N ILE A 363 -27.74 -33.35 -3.03
CA ILE A 363 -26.39 -33.08 -2.56
C ILE A 363 -25.42 -32.69 -3.71
N GLY A 364 -25.56 -33.27 -4.90
CA GLY A 364 -24.74 -32.91 -6.05
C GLY A 364 -24.95 -31.46 -6.51
N ARG A 365 -26.21 -30.96 -6.44
CA ARG A 365 -26.50 -29.55 -6.76
C ARG A 365 -25.96 -28.58 -5.70
N ARG A 366 -25.94 -28.98 -4.44
CA ARG A 366 -25.36 -28.19 -3.34
C ARG A 366 -23.85 -28.07 -3.50
N TYR A 367 -23.16 -29.18 -3.85
CA TYR A 367 -21.73 -29.12 -4.19
C TYR A 367 -21.48 -28.17 -5.37
N ALA A 368 -22.30 -28.26 -6.44
CA ALA A 368 -22.15 -27.39 -7.60
C ALA A 368 -22.28 -25.90 -7.21
N ARG A 369 -23.27 -25.55 -6.38
CA ARG A 369 -23.41 -24.16 -5.89
C ARG A 369 -22.24 -23.71 -5.01
N ALA A 370 -21.72 -24.61 -4.15
CA ALA A 370 -20.54 -24.31 -3.34
C ALA A 370 -19.29 -24.08 -4.21
N ASP A 371 -19.09 -24.95 -5.22
CA ASP A 371 -17.97 -24.86 -6.16
C ASP A 371 -18.06 -23.58 -7.02
N GLU A 372 -19.28 -23.22 -7.48
CA GLU A 372 -19.54 -22.02 -8.30
C GLU A 372 -19.21 -20.71 -7.56
N VAL A 373 -19.46 -20.63 -6.26
CA VAL A 373 -19.14 -19.44 -5.46
C VAL A 373 -17.76 -19.49 -4.78
N GLY A 374 -16.97 -20.51 -5.08
CA GLY A 374 -15.56 -20.59 -4.68
C GLY A 374 -15.32 -21.11 -3.27
N VAL A 375 -16.27 -21.79 -2.63
CA VAL A 375 -16.07 -22.36 -1.30
C VAL A 375 -15.10 -23.55 -1.38
N PRO A 376 -13.96 -23.51 -0.68
CA PRO A 376 -12.91 -24.54 -0.84
C PRO A 376 -13.29 -25.91 -0.22
N TRP A 377 -14.14 -25.91 0.80
CA TRP A 377 -14.50 -27.11 1.55
C TRP A 377 -16.00 -27.27 1.68
N ALA A 378 -16.49 -28.50 1.54
CA ALA A 378 -17.88 -28.82 1.79
C ALA A 378 -17.99 -29.98 2.79
N VAL A 379 -18.64 -29.72 3.90
CA VAL A 379 -18.92 -30.70 4.96
C VAL A 379 -20.29 -31.31 4.73
N THR A 380 -20.35 -32.63 4.62
CA THR A 380 -21.59 -33.39 4.52
C THR A 380 -21.87 -34.09 5.81
N VAL A 381 -23.07 -33.87 6.36
CA VAL A 381 -23.66 -34.59 7.50
C VAL A 381 -24.56 -35.68 6.95
N ASP A 382 -24.24 -36.93 7.21
CA ASP A 382 -24.91 -38.12 6.71
C ASP A 382 -25.40 -39.05 7.83
N HIS A 383 -25.96 -40.22 7.50
CA HIS A 383 -26.46 -41.14 8.49
C HIS A 383 -25.36 -41.73 9.39
N GLU A 384 -24.13 -41.87 8.89
CA GLU A 384 -23.00 -42.33 9.71
C GLU A 384 -22.63 -41.27 10.75
N SER A 385 -22.75 -39.99 10.38
CA SER A 385 -22.50 -38.85 11.27
C SER A 385 -23.32 -38.91 12.55
N MET A 386 -24.55 -39.41 12.47
CA MET A 386 -25.45 -39.60 13.64
C MET A 386 -25.03 -40.74 14.50
N GLN A 387 -24.22 -41.69 14.00
CA GLN A 387 -23.82 -42.88 14.72
C GLN A 387 -22.46 -42.73 15.42
N ASP A 388 -21.50 -42.14 14.73
CA ASP A 388 -20.10 -42.07 15.15
C ASP A 388 -19.56 -40.65 15.38
N GLY A 389 -20.38 -39.63 15.15
CA GLY A 389 -19.99 -38.23 15.33
C GLY A 389 -18.98 -37.72 14.31
N THR A 390 -18.82 -38.41 13.17
CA THR A 390 -17.93 -37.98 12.09
C THR A 390 -18.68 -37.23 10.97
N VAL A 391 -17.98 -36.45 10.18
CA VAL A 391 -18.51 -35.80 8.98
C VAL A 391 -17.57 -36.02 7.81
N THR A 392 -18.13 -36.00 6.59
CA THR A 392 -17.33 -36.06 5.38
C THR A 392 -16.97 -34.65 4.92
N ILE A 393 -15.68 -34.35 4.73
CA ILE A 393 -15.19 -33.10 4.10
C ILE A 393 -14.82 -33.41 2.67
N ARG A 394 -15.32 -32.60 1.74
CA ARG A 394 -14.99 -32.66 0.32
C ARG A 394 -14.15 -31.45 -0.05
N ARG A 395 -13.03 -31.68 -0.73
CA ARG A 395 -12.24 -30.62 -1.36
C ARG A 395 -12.85 -30.24 -2.72
N ARG A 396 -13.02 -28.92 -2.99
CA ARG A 396 -13.59 -28.38 -4.23
C ARG A 396 -12.79 -28.79 -5.46
N ASP A 397 -11.46 -28.68 -5.40
CA ASP A 397 -10.60 -28.69 -6.58
C ASP A 397 -10.48 -30.05 -7.28
N ASP A 398 -10.62 -31.14 -6.55
CA ASP A 398 -10.53 -32.50 -7.08
C ASP A 398 -11.69 -33.42 -6.65
N GLY A 399 -12.54 -32.93 -5.74
CA GLY A 399 -13.68 -33.69 -5.24
C GLY A 399 -13.30 -34.82 -4.28
N VAL A 400 -12.05 -34.91 -3.84
CA VAL A 400 -11.60 -35.91 -2.86
C VAL A 400 -12.31 -35.67 -1.53
N GLN A 401 -12.66 -36.76 -0.85
CA GLN A 401 -13.41 -36.72 0.39
C GLN A 401 -12.68 -37.50 1.51
N VAL A 402 -12.67 -36.91 2.70
CA VAL A 402 -12.14 -37.55 3.92
C VAL A 402 -13.16 -37.44 5.06
N ARG A 403 -13.10 -38.32 6.04
CA ARG A 403 -13.94 -38.24 7.25
C ARG A 403 -13.11 -37.80 8.44
N ILE A 404 -13.69 -36.91 9.25
CA ILE A 404 -13.10 -36.48 10.52
C ILE A 404 -14.16 -36.38 11.61
N GLN A 405 -13.74 -36.34 12.87
CA GLN A 405 -14.62 -36.09 14.00
C GLN A 405 -15.15 -34.65 13.95
N VAL A 406 -16.42 -34.45 14.28
CA VAL A 406 -17.02 -33.11 14.33
C VAL A 406 -16.28 -32.18 15.30
N ASP A 407 -15.81 -32.76 16.42
CA ASP A 407 -15.08 -32.01 17.44
C ASP A 407 -13.75 -31.44 16.92
N ASP A 408 -13.12 -32.08 15.93
CA ASP A 408 -11.86 -31.66 15.33
C ASP A 408 -12.05 -30.67 14.21
N LEU A 409 -13.26 -30.54 13.63
CA LEU A 409 -13.53 -29.76 12.43
C LEU A 409 -13.19 -28.27 12.61
N VAL A 410 -13.67 -27.65 13.69
CA VAL A 410 -13.44 -26.22 13.95
C VAL A 410 -11.96 -25.93 14.15
N GLN A 411 -11.26 -26.77 14.88
CA GLN A 411 -9.82 -26.62 15.09
C GLN A 411 -9.06 -26.77 13.79
N THR A 412 -9.39 -27.77 12.98
CA THR A 412 -8.74 -28.05 11.69
C THR A 412 -8.93 -26.92 10.70
N LEU A 413 -10.13 -26.32 10.65
CA LEU A 413 -10.43 -25.14 9.84
C LEU A 413 -9.64 -23.90 10.33
N SER A 414 -9.70 -23.61 11.64
CA SER A 414 -9.09 -22.39 12.21
C SER A 414 -7.57 -22.40 12.17
N THR A 415 -6.94 -23.55 12.18
CA THR A 415 -5.48 -23.70 12.06
C THR A 415 -4.99 -23.82 10.62
N GLY A 416 -5.91 -23.90 9.64
CA GLY A 416 -5.57 -24.12 8.22
C GLY A 416 -5.00 -25.52 7.93
N THR A 417 -5.04 -26.44 8.90
CA THR A 417 -4.51 -27.81 8.73
C THR A 417 -5.44 -28.72 7.92
N ILE A 418 -6.63 -28.25 7.56
CA ILE A 418 -7.58 -29.00 6.75
C ILE A 418 -7.00 -29.49 5.42
N SER A 419 -6.11 -28.70 4.78
CA SER A 419 -5.44 -29.08 3.54
C SER A 419 -4.53 -30.30 3.71
N SER A 420 -4.01 -30.55 4.90
CA SER A 420 -3.13 -31.70 5.20
C SER A 420 -3.87 -33.03 5.37
N LEU A 421 -5.21 -33.00 5.39
CA LEU A 421 -6.05 -34.22 5.45
C LEU A 421 -6.15 -34.93 4.09
N PHE A 422 -5.79 -34.25 3.01
CA PHE A 422 -5.89 -34.69 1.61
C PHE A 422 -4.52 -34.92 1.00
#